data_a0cf83a489010036ab225017f3de5ef7
#
_entry.id   a0cf83a489010036ab225017f3de5ef7
#
_cell.length_a   1.000
_cell.length_b   1.000
_cell.length_c   1.000
_cell.angle_alpha   90.00
_cell.angle_beta   90.00
_cell.angle_gamma   90.00
#
_symmetry.space_group_name_H-M   'P 1'
#
loop_
_entity.id
_entity.type
_entity.pdbx_description
1 polymer ?
#
loop_
_entity_poly.entity_id
_entity_poly.type
_entity_poly.pdbx_seq_one_letter_code
_entity_poly.pdbx_strand_id
1 'polypeptide(L)'
;WRLDVADELPDWVIEKIRAVLTETDPDALLLGEVWEDASTKIAYSQRRKYLLGKEVHGVMNYPFRTALLAYLQGGDSDHFRESMETLRENYPPAAFYSAMNFLGTHDTARILTVLGAGSAPDSKAERAAFRLSPQQRAVGTALVKLAALVLFTFPGSPTVYYGDELGLEGWEDPFNRGTYPQTGGDRELQAWFTLLGRLRQENPVL
;
A
#
# COMPACT_ATOMS: atom_id res chain seq x y z
N TRP A 1 2.36 -5.08 -14.49
CA TRP A 1 2.07 -6.45 -14.03
C TRP A 1 2.42 -6.60 -12.56
N ARG A 2 1.64 -7.36 -11.80
CA ARG A 2 1.93 -7.73 -10.41
C ARG A 2 2.02 -9.24 -10.29
N LEU A 3 3.11 -9.71 -9.71
CA LEU A 3 3.26 -11.12 -9.33
C LEU A 3 2.69 -11.33 -7.94
N ASP A 4 1.65 -12.13 -7.90
CA ASP A 4 1.02 -12.61 -6.67
C ASP A 4 1.99 -13.54 -5.93
N VAL A 5 2.03 -13.44 -4.59
CA VAL A 5 2.87 -14.29 -3.73
C VAL A 5 4.27 -14.52 -4.30
N ALA A 6 5.00 -13.44 -4.59
CA ALA A 6 6.31 -13.54 -5.23
C ALA A 6 7.31 -14.42 -4.43
N ASP A 7 7.11 -14.57 -3.13
CA ASP A 7 7.91 -15.42 -2.25
C ASP A 7 7.80 -16.92 -2.59
N GLU A 8 6.67 -17.34 -3.17
CA GLU A 8 6.42 -18.72 -3.55
C GLU A 8 6.97 -19.07 -4.96
N LEU A 9 7.36 -18.06 -5.73
CA LEU A 9 7.92 -18.25 -7.06
C LEU A 9 9.44 -18.42 -7.00
N PRO A 10 10.04 -19.42 -7.66
CA PRO A 10 11.49 -19.51 -7.78
C PRO A 10 12.07 -18.32 -8.57
N ASP A 11 13.27 -17.85 -8.21
CA ASP A 11 13.93 -16.70 -8.85
C ASP A 11 13.99 -16.83 -10.38
N TRP A 12 14.34 -18.04 -10.90
CA TRP A 12 14.42 -18.27 -12.34
C TRP A 12 13.08 -18.08 -13.09
N VAL A 13 11.93 -18.30 -12.40
CA VAL A 13 10.60 -18.06 -12.98
C VAL A 13 10.37 -16.56 -13.10
N ILE A 14 10.69 -15.80 -12.06
CA ILE A 14 10.53 -14.34 -12.05
C ILE A 14 11.46 -13.71 -13.10
N GLU A 15 12.72 -14.16 -13.19
CA GLU A 15 13.68 -13.72 -14.21
C GLU A 15 13.17 -13.99 -15.64
N LYS A 16 12.57 -15.16 -15.87
CA LYS A 16 11.99 -15.52 -17.17
C LYS A 16 10.78 -14.64 -17.52
N ILE A 17 9.88 -14.42 -16.56
CA ILE A 17 8.72 -13.51 -16.73
C ILE A 17 9.23 -12.12 -17.09
N ARG A 18 10.23 -11.62 -16.34
CA ARG A 18 10.83 -10.30 -16.59
C ARG A 18 11.44 -10.20 -17.99
N ALA A 19 12.18 -11.20 -18.43
CA ALA A 19 12.79 -11.21 -19.75
C ALA A 19 11.74 -11.16 -20.87
N VAL A 20 10.72 -12.02 -20.81
CA VAL A 20 9.62 -12.04 -21.79
C VAL A 20 8.84 -10.72 -21.77
N LEU A 21 8.57 -10.15 -20.59
CA LEU A 21 7.86 -8.88 -20.47
C LEU A 21 8.66 -7.75 -21.15
N THR A 22 9.96 -7.65 -20.86
CA THR A 22 10.84 -6.62 -21.44
C THR A 22 10.99 -6.78 -22.98
N GLU A 23 11.00 -8.00 -23.48
CA GLU A 23 11.04 -8.28 -24.92
C GLU A 23 9.75 -7.87 -25.62
N THR A 24 8.60 -8.08 -24.93
CA THR A 24 7.27 -7.81 -25.50
C THR A 24 6.92 -6.32 -25.43
N ASP A 25 7.22 -5.69 -24.29
CA ASP A 25 6.95 -4.29 -24.01
C ASP A 25 8.03 -3.74 -23.06
N PRO A 26 9.04 -3.03 -23.59
CA PRO A 26 10.15 -2.50 -22.80
C PRO A 26 9.73 -1.49 -21.72
N ASP A 27 8.56 -0.85 -21.87
CA ASP A 27 8.03 0.12 -20.92
C ASP A 27 7.13 -0.50 -19.84
N ALA A 28 6.83 -1.80 -19.95
CA ALA A 28 6.01 -2.50 -18.98
C ALA A 28 6.73 -2.69 -17.64
N LEU A 29 6.01 -2.41 -16.57
CA LEU A 29 6.48 -2.61 -15.20
C LEU A 29 6.08 -3.98 -14.66
N LEU A 30 6.99 -4.59 -13.91
CA LEU A 30 6.75 -5.81 -13.14
C LEU A 30 6.94 -5.51 -11.65
N LEU A 31 5.89 -5.68 -10.87
CA LEU A 31 5.89 -5.52 -9.42
C LEU A 31 5.76 -6.87 -8.74
N GLY A 32 6.43 -7.05 -7.60
CA GLY A 32 6.28 -8.22 -6.75
C GLY A 32 5.46 -7.94 -5.51
N GLU A 33 4.64 -8.90 -5.11
CA GLU A 33 4.06 -8.88 -3.78
C GLU A 33 5.03 -9.52 -2.80
N VAL A 34 5.62 -8.68 -1.96
CA VAL A 34 6.52 -9.06 -0.86
C VAL A 34 6.10 -8.26 0.37
N TRP A 35 5.78 -8.95 1.46
CA TRP A 35 5.18 -8.29 2.64
C TRP A 35 6.20 -7.64 3.58
N GLU A 36 7.45 -8.03 3.49
CA GLU A 36 8.55 -7.51 4.31
C GLU A 36 9.53 -6.69 3.47
N ASP A 37 10.67 -6.34 4.06
CA ASP A 37 11.79 -5.74 3.33
C ASP A 37 12.30 -6.72 2.26
N ALA A 38 12.04 -6.39 0.99
CA ALA A 38 12.38 -7.23 -0.16
C ALA A 38 13.89 -7.37 -0.39
N SER A 39 14.72 -6.49 0.18
CA SER A 39 16.18 -6.53 0.04
C SER A 39 16.83 -7.59 0.92
N THR A 40 16.17 -7.93 2.03
CA THR A 40 16.69 -8.87 3.04
C THR A 40 15.89 -10.16 3.13
N LYS A 41 14.83 -10.29 2.32
CA LYS A 41 13.93 -11.45 2.36
C LYS A 41 14.67 -12.77 2.15
N ILE A 42 14.41 -13.71 3.05
CA ILE A 42 14.82 -15.09 2.93
C ILE A 42 13.57 -15.95 2.75
N ALA A 43 13.50 -16.70 1.66
CA ALA A 43 12.48 -17.71 1.43
C ALA A 43 13.15 -19.01 0.94
N TYR A 44 12.66 -20.15 1.40
CA TYR A 44 13.24 -21.47 1.08
C TYR A 44 14.75 -21.57 1.37
N SER A 45 15.20 -20.99 2.49
CA SER A 45 16.60 -20.94 2.95
C SER A 45 17.54 -20.19 1.99
N GLN A 46 17.01 -19.36 1.09
CA GLN A 46 17.81 -18.56 0.16
C GLN A 46 17.42 -17.08 0.29
N ARG A 47 18.44 -16.20 0.28
CA ARG A 47 18.21 -14.76 0.15
C ARG A 47 17.70 -14.47 -1.25
N ARG A 48 16.54 -13.82 -1.33
CA ARG A 48 15.89 -13.48 -2.59
C ARG A 48 16.58 -12.28 -3.26
N LYS A 49 16.46 -12.21 -4.57
CA LYS A 49 17.17 -11.24 -5.42
C LYS A 49 16.26 -10.25 -6.12
N TYR A 50 15.03 -10.08 -5.61
CA TYR A 50 13.95 -9.32 -6.24
C TYR A 50 14.38 -8.00 -6.87
N LEU A 51 15.20 -7.20 -6.17
CA LEU A 51 15.54 -5.82 -6.53
C LEU A 51 16.93 -5.68 -7.19
N LEU A 52 17.59 -6.80 -7.56
CA LEU A 52 18.93 -6.77 -8.14
C LEU A 52 18.93 -6.59 -9.67
N GLY A 53 17.84 -6.13 -10.28
CA GLY A 53 17.75 -5.70 -11.67
C GLY A 53 17.32 -6.78 -12.67
N LYS A 54 17.22 -8.06 -12.27
CA LYS A 54 16.81 -9.17 -13.16
C LYS A 54 15.39 -9.68 -12.92
N GLU A 55 14.80 -9.35 -11.79
CA GLU A 55 13.50 -9.83 -11.38
C GLU A 55 12.45 -8.72 -11.49
N VAL A 56 11.99 -8.17 -10.38
CA VAL A 56 10.96 -7.12 -10.40
C VAL A 56 11.57 -5.72 -10.47
N HIS A 57 10.81 -4.76 -10.97
CA HIS A 57 11.22 -3.34 -10.98
C HIS A 57 11.04 -2.69 -9.60
N GLY A 58 10.01 -3.12 -8.87
CA GLY A 58 9.66 -2.66 -7.54
C GLY A 58 8.76 -3.67 -6.85
N VAL A 59 8.38 -3.37 -5.63
CA VAL A 59 7.51 -4.22 -4.81
C VAL A 59 6.36 -3.43 -4.22
N MET A 60 5.32 -4.13 -3.79
CA MET A 60 4.28 -3.58 -2.94
C MET A 60 4.89 -3.21 -1.59
N ASN A 61 4.82 -1.94 -1.21
CA ASN A 61 5.52 -1.40 -0.04
C ASN A 61 4.71 -1.58 1.25
N TYR A 62 4.54 -2.83 1.68
CA TYR A 62 3.90 -3.16 2.96
C TYR A 62 4.63 -2.55 4.17
N PRO A 63 5.98 -2.50 4.21
CA PRO A 63 6.69 -1.82 5.29
C PRO A 63 6.30 -0.35 5.44
N PHE A 64 6.17 0.40 4.33
CA PHE A 64 5.68 1.79 4.36
C PHE A 64 4.29 1.88 5.00
N ARG A 65 3.35 1.06 4.54
CA ARG A 65 2.00 1.02 5.09
C ARG A 65 2.02 0.74 6.60
N THR A 66 2.73 -0.29 7.01
CA THR A 66 2.79 -0.72 8.41
C THR A 66 3.36 0.37 9.31
N ALA A 67 4.48 0.97 8.92
CA ALA A 67 5.12 2.03 9.69
C ALA A 67 4.27 3.31 9.75
N LEU A 68 3.64 3.70 8.64
CA LEU A 68 2.77 4.88 8.59
C LEU A 68 1.52 4.69 9.47
N LEU A 69 0.87 3.52 9.41
CA LEU A 69 -0.31 3.25 10.24
C LEU A 69 0.04 3.20 11.72
N ALA A 70 1.15 2.58 12.09
CA ALA A 70 1.62 2.57 13.48
C ALA A 70 1.84 4.00 14.00
N TYR A 71 2.50 4.86 13.21
CA TYR A 71 2.71 6.26 13.57
C TYR A 71 1.38 7.02 13.74
N LEU A 72 0.45 6.90 12.80
CA LEU A 72 -0.84 7.60 12.85
C LEU A 72 -1.75 7.12 14.00
N GLN A 73 -1.54 5.92 14.49
CA GLN A 73 -2.24 5.37 15.66
C GLN A 73 -1.56 5.72 16.99
N GLY A 74 -0.66 6.66 17.02
CA GLY A 74 0.01 7.17 18.21
C GLY A 74 1.37 6.52 18.50
N GLY A 75 1.96 5.82 17.53
CA GLY A 75 3.31 5.27 17.63
C GLY A 75 4.41 6.34 17.52
N ASP A 76 5.64 5.90 17.74
CA ASP A 76 6.81 6.75 17.75
C ASP A 76 7.19 7.21 16.33
N SER A 77 7.41 8.52 16.18
CA SER A 77 7.88 9.13 14.92
C SER A 77 9.27 8.67 14.51
N ASP A 78 10.14 8.39 15.48
CA ASP A 78 11.48 7.88 15.20
C ASP A 78 11.43 6.49 14.57
N HIS A 79 10.52 5.63 15.02
CA HIS A 79 10.32 4.33 14.40
C HIS A 79 9.85 4.45 12.95
N PHE A 80 8.93 5.38 12.65
CA PHE A 80 8.53 5.63 11.25
C PHE A 80 9.72 6.11 10.42
N ARG A 81 10.46 7.11 10.90
CA ARG A 81 11.64 7.65 10.22
C ARG A 81 12.69 6.57 9.96
N GLU A 82 13.06 5.79 10.97
CA GLU A 82 14.05 4.73 10.86
C GLU A 82 13.63 3.63 9.88
N SER A 83 12.35 3.26 9.89
CA SER A 83 11.82 2.29 8.92
C SER A 83 11.97 2.79 7.48
N MET A 84 11.66 4.06 7.23
CA MET A 84 11.78 4.65 5.88
C MET A 84 13.24 4.83 5.44
N GLU A 85 14.12 5.26 6.36
CA GLU A 85 15.55 5.36 6.08
C GLU A 85 16.16 3.98 5.80
N THR A 86 15.77 2.94 6.54
CA THR A 86 16.19 1.56 6.30
C THR A 86 15.85 1.10 4.89
N LEU A 87 14.61 1.35 4.43
CA LEU A 87 14.22 1.02 3.06
C LEU A 87 15.01 1.83 2.02
N ARG A 88 15.22 3.12 2.28
CA ARG A 88 15.99 4.00 1.39
C ARG A 88 17.46 3.55 1.25
N GLU A 89 18.05 3.07 2.34
CA GLU A 89 19.43 2.58 2.34
C GLU A 89 19.58 1.18 1.72
N ASN A 90 18.57 0.31 1.93
CA ASN A 90 18.61 -1.07 1.50
C ASN A 90 18.20 -1.27 0.04
N TYR A 91 17.31 -0.43 -0.49
CA TYR A 91 16.81 -0.58 -1.85
C TYR A 91 17.70 0.15 -2.86
N PRO A 92 17.98 -0.46 -4.02
CA PRO A 92 18.52 0.30 -5.14
C PRO A 92 17.62 1.52 -5.43
N PRO A 93 18.19 2.69 -5.76
CA PRO A 93 17.38 3.91 -5.96
C PRO A 93 16.20 3.71 -6.92
N ALA A 94 16.40 3.03 -8.06
CA ALA A 94 15.33 2.75 -9.01
C ALA A 94 14.17 1.97 -8.38
N ALA A 95 14.47 0.97 -7.53
CA ALA A 95 13.46 0.18 -6.85
C ALA A 95 12.74 0.97 -5.73
N PHE A 96 13.46 1.82 -5.01
CA PHE A 96 12.89 2.68 -3.97
C PHE A 96 11.89 3.68 -4.58
N TYR A 97 12.27 4.34 -5.68
CA TYR A 97 11.42 5.31 -6.37
C TYR A 97 10.29 4.68 -7.21
N SER A 98 10.36 3.38 -7.51
CA SER A 98 9.28 2.62 -8.16
C SER A 98 8.45 1.77 -7.20
N ALA A 99 8.74 1.80 -5.90
CA ALA A 99 7.99 1.07 -4.89
C ALA A 99 6.50 1.49 -4.91
N MET A 100 5.60 0.52 -4.92
CA MET A 100 4.17 0.74 -4.90
C MET A 100 3.72 1.04 -3.47
N ASN A 101 3.60 2.33 -3.13
CA ASN A 101 3.09 2.76 -1.83
C ASN A 101 1.56 2.73 -1.82
N PHE A 102 0.97 2.27 -0.73
CA PHE A 102 -0.50 2.16 -0.60
C PHE A 102 -0.93 2.21 0.87
N LEU A 103 -2.21 2.51 1.10
CA LEU A 103 -2.83 2.50 2.42
C LEU A 103 -3.71 1.27 2.62
N GLY A 104 -4.29 0.75 1.56
CA GLY A 104 -5.17 -0.42 1.54
C GLY A 104 -4.98 -1.27 0.30
N THR A 105 -5.32 -2.56 0.41
CA THR A 105 -5.37 -3.53 -0.69
C THR A 105 -6.55 -4.48 -0.50
N HIS A 106 -6.75 -5.38 -1.45
CA HIS A 106 -7.74 -6.45 -1.32
C HIS A 106 -7.41 -7.48 -0.21
N ASP A 107 -6.19 -7.47 0.34
CA ASP A 107 -5.73 -8.36 1.41
C ASP A 107 -5.72 -7.70 2.78
N THR A 108 -6.04 -6.40 2.86
CA THR A 108 -5.99 -5.65 4.11
C THR A 108 -7.34 -5.01 4.42
N ALA A 109 -7.63 -4.76 5.70
CA ALA A 109 -8.81 -3.99 6.08
C ALA A 109 -8.76 -2.57 5.47
N ARG A 110 -9.94 -2.00 5.20
CA ARG A 110 -10.11 -0.66 4.66
C ARG A 110 -9.47 0.39 5.56
N ILE A 111 -8.75 1.32 4.96
CA ILE A 111 -7.97 2.33 5.70
C ILE A 111 -8.82 3.14 6.68
N LEU A 112 -10.03 3.53 6.28
CA LEU A 112 -10.94 4.27 7.15
C LEU A 112 -11.35 3.45 8.37
N THR A 113 -11.60 2.14 8.18
CA THR A 113 -11.93 1.24 9.28
C THR A 113 -10.77 1.09 10.26
N VAL A 114 -9.56 0.87 9.74
CA VAL A 114 -8.35 0.71 10.57
C VAL A 114 -8.08 1.96 11.42
N LEU A 115 -8.15 3.14 10.82
CA LEU A 115 -7.83 4.40 11.51
C LEU A 115 -8.98 4.92 12.39
N GLY A 116 -10.22 4.56 12.07
CA GLY A 116 -11.39 5.03 12.83
C GLY A 116 -11.81 4.10 13.97
N ALA A 117 -11.63 2.80 13.83
CA ALA A 117 -12.15 1.82 14.79
C ALA A 117 -11.25 1.61 16.02
N GLY A 118 -9.95 1.81 15.87
CA GLY A 118 -8.95 1.50 16.91
C GLY A 118 -8.60 0.01 16.98
N SER A 119 -9.56 -0.87 17.22
CA SER A 119 -9.34 -2.33 17.28
C SER A 119 -10.40 -3.10 16.50
N ALA A 120 -9.98 -4.24 15.98
CA ALA A 120 -10.90 -5.15 15.28
C ALA A 120 -11.78 -5.91 16.27
N PRO A 121 -13.06 -6.17 15.92
CA PRO A 121 -13.89 -7.12 16.67
C PRO A 121 -13.33 -8.54 16.60
N ASP A 122 -13.59 -9.34 17.64
CA ASP A 122 -13.01 -10.67 17.76
C ASP A 122 -13.62 -11.67 16.77
N SER A 123 -14.93 -11.60 16.55
CA SER A 123 -15.61 -12.57 15.70
C SER A 123 -15.83 -12.07 14.27
N LYS A 124 -15.88 -13.01 13.33
CA LYS A 124 -16.20 -12.74 11.93
C LYS A 124 -17.59 -12.13 11.76
N ALA A 125 -18.56 -12.54 12.58
CA ALA A 125 -19.93 -12.00 12.54
C ALA A 125 -19.96 -10.51 12.95
N GLU A 126 -19.22 -10.15 13.99
CA GLU A 126 -19.10 -8.76 14.44
C GLU A 126 -18.38 -7.90 13.39
N ARG A 127 -17.32 -8.42 12.76
CA ARG A 127 -16.62 -7.73 11.65
C ARG A 127 -17.54 -7.50 10.45
N ALA A 128 -18.39 -8.45 10.12
CA ALA A 128 -19.40 -8.31 9.05
C ALA A 128 -20.43 -7.21 9.35
N ALA A 129 -20.87 -7.11 10.59
CA ALA A 129 -21.87 -6.15 11.03
C ALA A 129 -21.28 -4.78 11.41
N PHE A 130 -19.97 -4.69 11.52
CA PHE A 130 -19.28 -3.50 12.02
C PHE A 130 -19.54 -2.28 11.13
N ARG A 131 -19.81 -1.15 11.78
CA ARG A 131 -19.84 0.17 11.15
C ARG A 131 -19.24 1.18 12.13
N LEU A 132 -18.51 2.13 11.62
CA LEU A 132 -17.98 3.22 12.43
C LEU A 132 -19.11 4.10 12.96
N SER A 133 -19.04 4.47 14.23
CA SER A 133 -19.87 5.55 14.75
C SER A 133 -19.53 6.88 14.07
N PRO A 134 -20.42 7.89 14.11
CA PRO A 134 -20.12 9.21 13.52
C PRO A 134 -18.83 9.84 14.04
N GLN A 135 -18.53 9.67 15.33
CA GLN A 135 -17.29 10.17 15.93
C GLN A 135 -16.06 9.41 15.42
N GLN A 136 -16.10 8.08 15.39
CA GLN A 136 -15.04 7.25 14.86
C GLN A 136 -14.78 7.56 13.38
N ARG A 137 -15.85 7.73 12.61
CA ARG A 137 -15.74 8.10 11.19
C ARG A 137 -15.07 9.47 11.02
N ALA A 138 -15.44 10.48 11.82
CA ALA A 138 -14.83 11.80 11.74
C ALA A 138 -13.33 11.76 12.04
N VAL A 139 -12.92 11.08 13.12
CA VAL A 139 -11.50 10.90 13.46
C VAL A 139 -10.78 10.09 12.36
N GLY A 140 -11.36 8.98 11.94
CA GLY A 140 -10.80 8.14 10.88
C GLY A 140 -10.60 8.92 9.57
N THR A 141 -11.58 9.72 9.14
CA THR A 141 -11.48 10.55 7.93
C THR A 141 -10.33 11.58 8.03
N ALA A 142 -10.16 12.22 9.18
CA ALA A 142 -9.05 13.15 9.39
C ALA A 142 -7.69 12.45 9.28
N LEU A 143 -7.56 11.26 9.87
CA LEU A 143 -6.34 10.46 9.78
C LEU A 143 -6.11 9.91 8.36
N VAL A 144 -7.16 9.51 7.63
CA VAL A 144 -7.05 9.10 6.21
C VAL A 144 -6.56 10.26 5.35
N LYS A 145 -7.05 11.48 5.57
CA LYS A 145 -6.55 12.67 4.84
C LYS A 145 -5.06 12.90 5.10
N LEU A 146 -4.60 12.74 6.33
CA LEU A 146 -3.18 12.85 6.67
C LEU A 146 -2.36 11.71 6.05
N ALA A 147 -2.84 10.47 6.14
CA ALA A 147 -2.19 9.31 5.52
C ALA A 147 -2.06 9.48 3.99
N ALA A 148 -3.13 9.96 3.34
CA ALA A 148 -3.13 10.24 1.90
C ALA A 148 -2.13 11.35 1.53
N LEU A 149 -2.01 12.41 2.34
CA LEU A 149 -0.99 13.44 2.12
C LEU A 149 0.41 12.83 2.11
N VAL A 150 0.73 12.00 3.11
CA VAL A 150 2.03 11.31 3.14
C VAL A 150 2.18 10.39 1.93
N LEU A 151 1.16 9.57 1.60
CA LEU A 151 1.18 8.67 0.45
C LEU A 151 1.54 9.38 -0.86
N PHE A 152 0.92 10.53 -1.12
CA PHE A 152 1.11 11.25 -2.38
C PHE A 152 2.38 12.11 -2.43
N THR A 153 2.99 12.41 -1.28
CA THR A 153 4.22 13.22 -1.21
C THR A 153 5.48 12.41 -0.91
N PHE A 154 5.34 11.15 -0.50
CA PHE A 154 6.46 10.25 -0.26
C PHE A 154 7.05 9.71 -1.57
N PRO A 155 8.39 9.47 -1.65
CA PRO A 155 9.00 8.80 -2.80
C PRO A 155 8.40 7.44 -3.11
N GLY A 156 8.19 7.14 -4.40
CA GLY A 156 7.53 5.92 -4.88
C GLY A 156 6.24 6.20 -5.63
N SER A 157 5.49 5.17 -5.96
CA SER A 157 4.23 5.25 -6.73
C SER A 157 3.02 5.19 -5.81
N PRO A 158 2.30 6.30 -5.58
CA PRO A 158 1.10 6.28 -4.76
C PRO A 158 -0.01 5.46 -5.44
N THR A 159 -0.58 4.52 -4.70
CA THR A 159 -1.65 3.65 -5.18
C THR A 159 -2.84 3.72 -4.22
N VAL A 160 -4.02 3.93 -4.80
CA VAL A 160 -5.28 4.01 -4.07
C VAL A 160 -6.07 2.73 -4.30
N TYR A 161 -6.42 2.03 -3.23
CA TYR A 161 -7.36 0.92 -3.32
C TYR A 161 -8.77 1.48 -3.54
N TYR A 162 -9.48 0.97 -4.55
CA TYR A 162 -10.77 1.51 -4.96
C TYR A 162 -11.74 1.69 -3.78
N GLY A 163 -12.36 2.85 -3.72
CA GLY A 163 -13.34 3.17 -2.68
C GLY A 163 -12.75 3.73 -1.39
N ASP A 164 -11.44 3.66 -1.17
CA ASP A 164 -10.80 4.30 -0.01
C ASP A 164 -10.95 5.83 -0.11
N GLU A 165 -10.91 6.38 -1.32
CA GLU A 165 -11.16 7.79 -1.62
C GLU A 165 -12.62 8.21 -1.38
N LEU A 166 -13.54 7.26 -1.29
CA LEU A 166 -14.96 7.49 -0.95
C LEU A 166 -15.29 7.14 0.51
N GLY A 167 -14.29 6.73 1.29
CA GLY A 167 -14.47 6.34 2.67
C GLY A 167 -15.25 5.04 2.84
N LEU A 168 -15.03 4.03 1.98
CA LEU A 168 -15.57 2.69 2.19
C LEU A 168 -15.02 2.08 3.47
N GLU A 169 -15.89 1.38 4.19
CA GLU A 169 -15.58 0.65 5.41
C GLU A 169 -15.53 -0.85 5.15
N GLY A 170 -14.78 -1.58 5.95
CA GLY A 170 -14.71 -3.04 5.96
C GLY A 170 -13.44 -3.54 6.61
N TRP A 171 -13.57 -4.58 7.41
CA TRP A 171 -12.46 -5.37 7.90
C TRP A 171 -11.89 -6.24 6.78
N GLU A 172 -10.97 -7.14 7.09
CA GLU A 172 -10.30 -8.02 6.12
C GLU A 172 -11.30 -8.81 5.25
N ASP A 173 -10.78 -9.47 4.24
CA ASP A 173 -11.55 -10.29 3.30
C ASP A 173 -12.59 -11.19 3.99
N PRO A 174 -13.84 -11.17 3.54
CA PRO A 174 -14.39 -10.53 2.33
C PRO A 174 -14.93 -9.11 2.53
N PHE A 175 -14.84 -8.53 3.73
CA PHE A 175 -15.56 -7.31 4.10
C PHE A 175 -14.95 -6.04 3.50
N ASN A 176 -13.66 -6.08 3.14
CA ASN A 176 -12.96 -5.01 2.44
C ASN A 176 -13.27 -4.95 0.93
N ARG A 177 -13.96 -5.95 0.37
CA ARG A 177 -14.24 -6.08 -1.07
C ARG A 177 -15.66 -5.66 -1.46
N GLY A 178 -16.22 -4.71 -0.73
CA GLY A 178 -17.52 -4.11 -1.09
C GLY A 178 -17.48 -3.50 -2.48
N THR A 179 -18.62 -3.55 -3.21
CA THR A 179 -18.72 -2.96 -4.55
C THR A 179 -18.52 -1.44 -4.52
N TYR A 180 -17.95 -0.91 -5.60
CA TYR A 180 -17.79 0.54 -5.74
C TYR A 180 -19.17 1.21 -5.80
N PRO A 181 -19.44 2.19 -4.94
CA PRO A 181 -20.77 2.83 -4.89
C PRO A 181 -20.98 3.73 -6.11
N GLN A 182 -22.07 3.50 -6.83
CA GLN A 182 -22.45 4.35 -7.96
C GLN A 182 -22.94 5.73 -7.50
N THR A 183 -23.50 5.80 -6.29
CA THR A 183 -23.99 7.04 -5.67
C THR A 183 -23.59 7.07 -4.20
N GLY A 184 -23.44 8.26 -3.63
CA GLY A 184 -23.02 8.41 -2.24
C GLY A 184 -21.50 8.45 -2.08
N GLY A 185 -20.99 8.00 -0.92
CA GLY A 185 -19.60 8.12 -0.53
C GLY A 185 -19.24 9.52 0.02
N ASP A 186 -18.04 9.63 0.54
CA ASP A 186 -17.52 10.88 1.11
C ASP A 186 -16.92 11.76 0.00
N ARG A 187 -17.69 12.73 -0.47
CA ARG A 187 -17.29 13.62 -1.56
C ARG A 187 -16.18 14.60 -1.17
N GLU A 188 -16.09 14.97 0.09
CA GLU A 188 -15.00 15.81 0.58
C GLU A 188 -13.68 15.04 0.60
N LEU A 189 -13.72 13.80 1.05
CA LEU A 189 -12.55 12.91 0.99
C LEU A 189 -12.12 12.65 -0.45
N GLN A 190 -13.07 12.40 -1.36
CA GLN A 190 -12.79 12.23 -2.79
C GLN A 190 -12.12 13.47 -3.39
N ALA A 191 -12.61 14.66 -3.07
CA ALA A 191 -12.01 15.91 -3.51
C ALA A 191 -10.57 16.08 -2.98
N TRP A 192 -10.30 15.63 -1.75
CA TRP A 192 -8.96 15.62 -1.16
C TRP A 192 -8.00 14.72 -1.96
N PHE A 193 -8.38 13.47 -2.24
CA PHE A 193 -7.56 12.58 -3.07
C PHE A 193 -7.33 13.15 -4.47
N THR A 194 -8.34 13.78 -5.07
CA THR A 194 -8.20 14.44 -6.38
C THR A 194 -7.20 15.59 -6.32
N LEU A 195 -7.25 16.41 -5.26
CA LEU A 195 -6.29 17.49 -5.06
C LEU A 195 -4.85 16.97 -4.93
N LEU A 196 -4.65 15.91 -4.13
CA LEU A 196 -3.32 15.30 -3.95
C LEU A 196 -2.78 14.69 -5.25
N GLY A 197 -3.65 14.05 -6.06
CA GLY A 197 -3.27 13.54 -7.37
C GLY A 197 -2.79 14.66 -8.31
N ARG A 198 -3.48 15.79 -8.36
CA ARG A 198 -3.06 16.97 -9.12
C ARG A 198 -1.75 17.54 -8.59
N LEU A 199 -1.63 17.72 -7.26
CA LEU A 199 -0.41 18.20 -6.64
C LEU A 199 0.80 17.38 -7.10
N ARG A 200 0.70 16.06 -7.09
CA ARG A 200 1.79 15.19 -7.54
C ARG A 200 2.07 15.32 -9.03
N GLN A 201 1.04 15.40 -9.88
CA GLN A 201 1.22 15.57 -11.33
C GLN A 201 1.85 16.91 -11.70
N GLU A 202 1.54 17.98 -10.97
CA GLU A 202 2.04 19.33 -11.23
C GLU A 202 3.43 19.59 -10.62
N ASN A 203 3.93 18.68 -9.76
CA ASN A 203 5.21 18.84 -9.08
C ASN A 203 6.13 17.63 -9.35
N PRO A 204 6.96 17.67 -10.41
CA PRO A 204 7.83 16.55 -10.79
C PRO A 204 8.88 16.18 -9.74
N VAL A 205 9.06 16.99 -8.70
CA VAL A 205 9.95 16.69 -7.57
C VAL A 205 9.37 15.65 -6.61
N LEU A 206 8.06 15.45 -6.62
CA LEU A 206 7.36 14.40 -5.88
C LEU A 206 7.31 13.12 -6.70
#